data_7859f4221569b5fe1da8fc36e9f5dc50
#
_entry.id   7859f4221569b5fe1da8fc36e9f5dc50
#
_cell.length_a   1.000
_cell.length_b   1.000
_cell.length_c   1.000
_cell.angle_alpha   90.00
_cell.angle_beta   90.00
_cell.angle_gamma   90.00
#
_symmetry.space_group_name_H-M   'P 1'
#
loop_
_entity.id
_entity.type
_entity.pdbx_description
1 polymer ?
#
loop_
_entity_poly.entity_id
_entity_poly.type
_entity_poly.pdbx_seq_one_letter_code
_entity_poly.pdbx_strand_id
1 'polypeptide(L)'
;SGLSGAGKTAALHALEDVGFYCIDNLPLGILLHFSDYLTQQPDGVLSKVAVVIDSRNDVPPTIKDLPDFINILNDKGVKPELFFIDATTETLLRRYSATRRKHPASSKNLAISEAIEYERGLMDTLFAQSDLYLDTSDLNVHQLRERFKKIVTGRRDSALTLQFYSFGYKHGIPKDTDFVFDVRNLPNPYWEEGLRELTGLDMAVKIFLDNEDMANKMLKDIAGFLVNWLENFEL
;
A
#
# COMPACT_ATOMS: atom_id res chain seq x y z
N SER A 1 -5.97 5.36 -3.86
CA SER A 1 -6.04 6.60 -3.10
C SER A 1 -4.83 6.77 -2.18
N GLY A 2 -4.83 7.78 -1.29
CA GLY A 2 -3.76 8.00 -0.31
C GLY A 2 -3.35 9.46 -0.16
N LEU A 3 -2.42 9.75 0.76
CA LEU A 3 -2.02 11.11 1.10
C LEU A 3 -1.30 11.83 -0.04
N SER A 4 -1.46 13.14 -0.06
CA SER A 4 -0.75 14.01 -1.00
C SER A 4 0.75 13.98 -0.73
N GLY A 5 1.55 13.71 -1.76
CA GLY A 5 3.01 13.51 -1.62
C GLY A 5 3.44 12.09 -1.29
N ALA A 6 2.52 11.15 -1.01
CA ALA A 6 2.85 9.76 -0.72
C ALA A 6 3.33 8.94 -1.92
N GLY A 7 3.13 9.43 -3.16
CA GLY A 7 3.64 8.74 -4.35
C GLY A 7 2.58 8.18 -5.30
N LYS A 8 1.31 8.59 -5.18
CA LYS A 8 0.20 8.14 -6.05
C LYS A 8 0.51 8.18 -7.54
N THR A 9 1.08 9.29 -8.02
CA THR A 9 1.46 9.43 -9.44
C THR A 9 2.54 8.43 -9.86
N ALA A 10 3.50 8.13 -8.98
CA ALA A 10 4.52 7.12 -9.28
C ALA A 10 3.93 5.71 -9.35
N ALA A 11 2.96 5.41 -8.48
CA ALA A 11 2.21 4.16 -8.53
C ALA A 11 1.37 4.06 -9.82
N LEU A 12 0.73 5.16 -10.22
CA LEU A 12 -0.07 5.21 -11.45
C LEU A 12 0.79 4.91 -12.69
N HIS A 13 1.98 5.54 -12.80
CA HIS A 13 2.93 5.23 -13.88
C HIS A 13 3.38 3.76 -13.86
N ALA A 14 3.55 3.17 -12.66
CA ALA A 14 3.88 1.74 -12.57
C ALA A 14 2.75 0.85 -13.12
N LEU A 15 1.50 1.25 -12.96
CA LEU A 15 0.34 0.56 -13.54
C LEU A 15 0.25 0.74 -15.06
N GLU A 16 0.53 1.93 -15.57
CA GLU A 16 0.64 2.18 -17.03
C GLU A 16 1.66 1.24 -17.67
N ASP A 17 2.84 1.10 -17.03
CA ASP A 17 3.93 0.22 -17.52
C ASP A 17 3.52 -1.26 -17.62
N VAL A 18 2.49 -1.70 -16.87
CA VAL A 18 1.96 -3.07 -16.91
C VAL A 18 0.60 -3.17 -17.58
N GLY A 19 0.25 -2.14 -18.36
CA GLY A 19 -0.88 -2.17 -19.31
C GLY A 19 -2.22 -1.75 -18.74
N PHE A 20 -2.25 -1.01 -17.62
CA PHE A 20 -3.47 -0.38 -17.14
C PHE A 20 -3.76 0.92 -17.91
N TYR A 21 -5.04 1.18 -18.17
CA TYR A 21 -5.52 2.50 -18.54
C TYR A 21 -5.65 3.34 -17.27
N CYS A 22 -4.86 4.41 -17.15
CA CYS A 22 -4.69 5.16 -15.92
C CYS A 22 -5.32 6.54 -16.00
N ILE A 23 -6.05 6.95 -14.96
CA ILE A 23 -6.64 8.27 -14.81
C ILE A 23 -6.20 8.88 -13.50
N ASP A 24 -5.52 10.01 -13.55
CA ASP A 24 -5.12 10.75 -12.34
C ASP A 24 -6.21 11.75 -11.95
N ASN A 25 -6.53 11.79 -10.67
CA ASN A 25 -7.44 12.76 -10.05
C ASN A 25 -8.84 12.81 -10.69
N LEU A 26 -9.48 11.63 -10.88
CA LEU A 26 -10.85 11.58 -11.35
C LEU A 26 -11.81 12.15 -10.29
N PRO A 27 -12.67 13.11 -10.63
CA PRO A 27 -13.75 13.55 -9.74
C PRO A 27 -14.70 12.40 -9.41
N LEU A 28 -15.00 12.20 -8.12
CA LEU A 28 -15.83 11.08 -7.66
C LEU A 28 -17.19 11.03 -8.35
N GLY A 29 -17.81 12.20 -8.59
CA GLY A 29 -19.10 12.29 -9.29
C GLY A 29 -19.10 11.73 -10.71
N ILE A 30 -17.92 11.57 -11.35
CA ILE A 30 -17.80 11.01 -12.70
C ILE A 30 -17.56 9.50 -12.66
N LEU A 31 -17.14 8.93 -11.51
CA LEU A 31 -16.70 7.55 -11.39
C LEU A 31 -17.78 6.55 -11.87
N LEU A 32 -19.05 6.75 -11.50
CA LEU A 32 -20.14 5.85 -11.92
C LEU A 32 -20.42 5.96 -13.42
N HIS A 33 -20.43 7.16 -14.00
CA HIS A 33 -20.59 7.34 -15.43
C HIS A 33 -19.44 6.72 -16.20
N PHE A 34 -18.23 6.83 -15.67
CA PHE A 34 -17.06 6.17 -16.25
C PHE A 34 -17.16 4.66 -16.16
N SER A 35 -17.67 4.10 -15.05
CA SER A 35 -17.91 2.65 -14.93
C SER A 35 -18.96 2.17 -15.94
N ASP A 36 -20.04 2.92 -16.16
CA ASP A 36 -21.04 2.59 -17.17
C ASP A 36 -20.45 2.59 -18.58
N TYR A 37 -19.57 3.55 -18.88
CA TYR A 37 -18.83 3.56 -20.12
C TYR A 37 -17.94 2.32 -20.27
N LEU A 38 -17.22 1.91 -19.22
CA LEU A 38 -16.35 0.74 -19.25
C LEU A 38 -17.11 -0.57 -19.51
N THR A 39 -18.26 -0.74 -18.86
CA THR A 39 -19.10 -1.96 -19.01
C THR A 39 -19.74 -2.08 -20.40
N GLN A 40 -19.82 -0.99 -21.15
CA GLN A 40 -20.35 -0.96 -22.51
C GLN A 40 -19.28 -1.22 -23.58
N GLN A 41 -17.99 -1.26 -23.20
CA GLN A 41 -16.93 -1.54 -24.15
C GLN A 41 -16.88 -3.05 -24.48
N PRO A 42 -16.45 -3.43 -25.69
CA PRO A 42 -16.19 -4.82 -26.02
C PRO A 42 -15.18 -5.46 -25.04
N ASP A 43 -15.37 -6.74 -24.74
CA ASP A 43 -14.49 -7.48 -23.85
C ASP A 43 -13.02 -7.30 -24.23
N GLY A 44 -12.21 -6.93 -23.23
CA GLY A 44 -10.75 -6.80 -23.34
C GLY A 44 -10.24 -5.41 -23.75
N VAL A 45 -11.08 -4.46 -24.21
CA VAL A 45 -10.59 -3.14 -24.66
C VAL A 45 -10.11 -2.27 -23.49
N LEU A 46 -10.80 -2.32 -22.36
CA LEU A 46 -10.44 -1.60 -21.12
C LEU A 46 -10.58 -2.51 -19.91
N SER A 47 -9.97 -3.69 -19.98
CA SER A 47 -10.08 -4.72 -18.93
C SER A 47 -9.29 -4.38 -17.65
N LYS A 48 -8.32 -3.46 -17.74
CA LYS A 48 -7.48 -3.02 -16.62
C LYS A 48 -7.50 -1.52 -16.56
N VAL A 49 -8.16 -0.98 -15.55
CA VAL A 49 -8.26 0.47 -15.34
C VAL A 49 -7.80 0.80 -13.93
N ALA A 50 -7.05 1.88 -13.80
CA ALA A 50 -6.62 2.43 -12.52
C ALA A 50 -7.02 3.89 -12.41
N VAL A 51 -7.65 4.26 -11.31
CA VAL A 51 -8.13 5.61 -11.07
C VAL A 51 -7.54 6.13 -9.77
N VAL A 52 -6.93 7.30 -9.80
CA VAL A 52 -6.53 8.00 -8.58
C VAL A 52 -7.64 8.96 -8.17
N ILE A 53 -8.13 8.77 -6.96
CA ILE A 53 -9.05 9.68 -6.29
C ILE A 53 -8.33 10.21 -5.05
N ASP A 54 -8.27 11.51 -4.88
CA ASP A 54 -7.55 12.14 -3.78
C ASP A 54 -8.42 13.14 -2.98
N SER A 55 -7.84 13.68 -1.91
CA SER A 55 -8.48 14.61 -0.98
C SER A 55 -8.96 15.94 -1.60
N ARG A 56 -8.58 16.23 -2.85
CA ARG A 56 -9.04 17.43 -3.57
C ARG A 56 -10.48 17.34 -4.03
N ASN A 57 -11.10 16.15 -3.91
CA ASN A 57 -12.53 15.97 -4.17
C ASN A 57 -13.35 16.47 -2.98
N ASP A 58 -13.40 17.79 -2.78
CA ASP A 58 -14.19 18.47 -1.72
C ASP A 58 -15.52 19.07 -2.23
N VAL A 59 -15.85 18.85 -3.49
CA VAL A 59 -17.19 19.12 -4.06
C VAL A 59 -18.01 17.83 -4.01
N PRO A 60 -19.22 17.82 -3.43
CA PRO A 60 -20.06 16.62 -3.37
C PRO A 60 -20.33 15.97 -4.75
N PRO A 61 -20.25 14.64 -4.85
CA PRO A 61 -19.84 13.70 -3.81
C PRO A 61 -18.37 13.83 -3.45
N THR A 62 -18.04 13.74 -2.16
CA THR A 62 -16.70 13.92 -1.61
C THR A 62 -15.97 12.59 -1.46
N ILE A 63 -14.70 12.64 -1.11
CA ILE A 63 -13.89 11.43 -0.86
C ILE A 63 -14.51 10.50 0.21
N LYS A 64 -15.30 11.03 1.13
CA LYS A 64 -15.99 10.25 2.17
C LYS A 64 -17.12 9.37 1.62
N ASP A 65 -17.62 9.70 0.44
CA ASP A 65 -18.70 8.96 -0.22
C ASP A 65 -18.14 7.79 -1.06
N LEU A 66 -16.80 7.69 -1.21
CA LEU A 66 -16.16 6.65 -2.03
C LEU A 66 -16.56 5.22 -1.63
N PRO A 67 -16.72 4.86 -0.34
CA PRO A 67 -17.19 3.53 0.04
C PRO A 67 -18.54 3.14 -0.57
N ASP A 68 -19.48 4.09 -0.62
CA ASP A 68 -20.80 3.85 -1.24
C ASP A 68 -20.67 3.65 -2.75
N PHE A 69 -19.75 4.38 -3.40
CA PHE A 69 -19.44 4.21 -4.81
C PHE A 69 -18.79 2.85 -5.10
N ILE A 70 -17.93 2.34 -4.22
CA ILE A 70 -17.35 1.01 -4.32
C ILE A 70 -18.45 -0.06 -4.27
N ASN A 71 -19.41 0.06 -3.35
CA ASN A 71 -20.55 -0.85 -3.26
C ASN A 71 -21.39 -0.85 -4.56
N ILE A 72 -21.69 0.34 -5.10
CA ILE A 72 -22.42 0.47 -6.36
C ILE A 72 -21.64 -0.16 -7.54
N LEU A 73 -20.31 -0.03 -7.57
CA LEU A 73 -19.47 -0.67 -8.58
C LEU A 73 -19.53 -2.19 -8.49
N ASN A 74 -19.49 -2.75 -7.28
CA ASN A 74 -19.63 -4.19 -7.04
C ASN A 74 -21.01 -4.69 -7.52
N ASP A 75 -22.08 -3.97 -7.23
CA ASP A 75 -23.44 -4.31 -7.70
C ASP A 75 -23.55 -4.30 -9.24
N LYS A 76 -22.74 -3.48 -9.92
CA LYS A 76 -22.63 -3.45 -11.38
C LYS A 76 -21.70 -4.54 -11.95
N GLY A 77 -21.12 -5.40 -11.11
CA GLY A 77 -20.20 -6.46 -11.52
C GLY A 77 -18.77 -6.00 -11.79
N VAL A 78 -18.45 -4.73 -11.49
CA VAL A 78 -17.08 -4.24 -11.45
C VAL A 78 -16.47 -4.59 -10.09
N LYS A 79 -15.30 -5.21 -10.08
CA LYS A 79 -14.58 -5.56 -8.84
C LYS A 79 -13.47 -4.53 -8.59
N PRO A 80 -13.73 -3.42 -7.88
CA PRO A 80 -12.70 -2.45 -7.56
C PRO A 80 -11.81 -2.97 -6.44
N GLU A 81 -10.53 -2.68 -6.51
CA GLU A 81 -9.58 -2.85 -5.42
C GLU A 81 -9.09 -1.48 -4.98
N LEU A 82 -9.18 -1.18 -3.69
CA LEU A 82 -8.77 0.09 -3.10
C LEU A 82 -7.36 -0.01 -2.53
N PHE A 83 -6.41 0.64 -3.18
CA PHE A 83 -5.04 0.77 -2.69
C PHE A 83 -4.86 2.10 -1.98
N PHE A 84 -4.37 2.05 -0.74
CA PHE A 84 -4.06 3.24 0.04
C PHE A 84 -2.55 3.43 0.15
N ILE A 85 -2.06 4.58 -0.32
CA ILE A 85 -0.63 4.90 -0.33
C ILE A 85 -0.37 6.01 0.68
N ASP A 86 0.53 5.75 1.63
CA ASP A 86 0.87 6.68 2.71
C ASP A 86 2.39 6.88 2.83
N ALA A 87 2.77 7.82 3.67
CA ALA A 87 4.11 7.99 4.18
C ALA A 87 4.07 8.73 5.52
N THR A 88 5.13 8.62 6.32
CA THR A 88 5.23 9.36 7.58
C THR A 88 5.16 10.87 7.35
N THR A 89 4.61 11.60 8.31
CA THR A 89 4.52 13.06 8.26
C THR A 89 5.88 13.70 8.02
N GLU A 90 6.96 13.17 8.61
CA GLU A 90 8.33 13.62 8.40
C GLU A 90 8.77 13.46 6.93
N THR A 91 8.50 12.29 6.34
CA THR A 91 8.83 12.04 4.93
C THR A 91 8.02 12.91 3.99
N LEU A 92 6.73 13.12 4.26
CA LEU A 92 5.88 14.02 3.47
C LEU A 92 6.40 15.47 3.55
N LEU A 93 6.73 15.98 4.73
CA LEU A 93 7.33 17.31 4.90
C LEU A 93 8.63 17.46 4.11
N ARG A 94 9.51 16.45 4.15
CA ARG A 94 10.75 16.43 3.37
C ARG A 94 10.48 16.47 1.86
N ARG A 95 9.50 15.70 1.38
CA ARG A 95 9.11 15.66 -0.05
C ARG A 95 8.50 16.98 -0.51
N TYR A 96 7.66 17.61 0.31
CA TYR A 96 7.10 18.93 0.03
C TYR A 96 8.20 20.00 -0.05
N SER A 97 9.14 20.00 0.90
CA SER A 97 10.27 20.92 0.91
C SER A 97 11.14 20.76 -0.34
N ALA A 98 11.40 19.53 -0.78
CA ALA A 98 12.20 19.23 -1.96
C ALA A 98 11.50 19.67 -3.28
N THR A 99 10.19 19.49 -3.39
CA THR A 99 9.44 19.79 -4.62
C THR A 99 8.90 21.21 -4.68
N ARG A 100 8.90 21.95 -3.57
CA ARG A 100 8.32 23.29 -3.41
C ARG A 100 6.85 23.39 -3.86
N ARG A 101 6.13 22.26 -3.87
CA ARG A 101 4.70 22.24 -4.19
C ARG A 101 3.88 22.67 -2.97
N LYS A 102 2.76 23.35 -3.23
CA LYS A 102 1.79 23.66 -2.19
C LYS A 102 0.97 22.41 -1.87
N HIS A 103 0.69 22.19 -0.58
CA HIS A 103 -0.23 21.13 -0.17
C HIS A 103 -1.66 21.47 -0.63
N PRO A 104 -2.50 20.51 -1.07
CA PRO A 104 -3.88 20.79 -1.49
C PRO A 104 -4.69 21.55 -0.45
N ALA A 105 -4.54 21.22 0.84
CA ALA A 105 -5.22 21.91 1.94
C ALA A 105 -4.57 23.25 2.36
N SER A 106 -3.53 23.73 1.67
CA SER A 106 -2.89 25.02 2.02
C SER A 106 -3.79 26.26 1.81
N SER A 107 -4.89 26.11 1.05
CA SER A 107 -5.93 27.15 0.91
C SER A 107 -6.64 27.47 2.25
N LYS A 108 -6.50 26.62 3.27
CA LYS A 108 -7.09 26.79 4.60
C LYS A 108 -6.17 27.55 5.59
N ASN A 109 -5.11 28.19 5.12
CA ASN A 109 -4.10 28.87 5.95
C ASN A 109 -3.43 27.97 7.00
N LEU A 110 -3.34 26.67 6.73
CA LEU A 110 -2.69 25.69 7.60
C LEU A 110 -1.20 25.60 7.30
N ALA A 111 -0.39 25.39 8.31
CA ALA A 111 0.98 24.93 8.12
C ALA A 111 0.98 23.56 7.40
N ILE A 112 2.08 23.23 6.68
CA ILE A 112 2.12 21.97 5.90
C ILE A 112 1.89 20.75 6.80
N SER A 113 2.44 20.73 8.02
CA SER A 113 2.22 19.66 8.99
C SER A 113 0.75 19.52 9.39
N GLU A 114 0.09 20.64 9.67
CA GLU A 114 -1.35 20.67 10.00
C GLU A 114 -2.21 20.24 8.81
N ALA A 115 -1.82 20.62 7.61
CA ALA A 115 -2.51 20.24 6.38
C ALA A 115 -2.41 18.74 6.10
N ILE A 116 -1.25 18.13 6.39
CA ILE A 116 -1.06 16.66 6.29
C ILE A 116 -1.95 15.94 7.30
N GLU A 117 -1.95 16.35 8.57
CA GLU A 117 -2.79 15.73 9.61
C GLU A 117 -4.29 15.92 9.32
N TYR A 118 -4.67 17.09 8.81
CA TYR A 118 -6.04 17.32 8.35
C TYR A 118 -6.42 16.37 7.21
N GLU A 119 -5.55 16.21 6.20
CA GLU A 119 -5.79 15.28 5.09
C GLU A 119 -5.87 13.84 5.59
N ARG A 120 -5.01 13.43 6.54
CA ARG A 120 -5.03 12.11 7.16
C ARG A 120 -6.38 11.81 7.78
N GLY A 121 -6.92 12.72 8.60
CA GLY A 121 -8.26 12.58 9.19
C GLY A 121 -9.40 12.50 8.16
N LEU A 122 -9.28 13.16 7.01
CA LEU A 122 -10.25 13.02 5.91
C LEU A 122 -10.22 11.63 5.28
N MET A 123 -9.04 10.99 5.28
CA MET A 123 -8.78 9.72 4.61
C MET A 123 -8.93 8.50 5.51
N ASP A 124 -9.17 8.67 6.84
CA ASP A 124 -9.23 7.57 7.81
C ASP A 124 -10.21 6.45 7.41
N THR A 125 -11.38 6.83 6.89
CA THR A 125 -12.39 5.86 6.44
C THR A 125 -11.90 5.03 5.26
N LEU A 126 -11.19 5.64 4.32
CA LEU A 126 -10.65 4.95 3.15
C LEU A 126 -9.46 4.07 3.52
N PHE A 127 -8.64 4.53 4.45
CA PHE A 127 -7.56 3.72 5.00
C PHE A 127 -8.11 2.44 5.62
N ALA A 128 -9.15 2.55 6.46
CA ALA A 128 -9.77 1.39 7.13
C ALA A 128 -10.44 0.39 6.17
N GLN A 129 -10.79 0.83 4.96
CA GLN A 129 -11.47 0.00 3.95
C GLN A 129 -10.56 -0.37 2.76
N SER A 130 -9.27 -0.05 2.85
CA SER A 130 -8.35 -0.35 1.76
C SER A 130 -8.01 -1.85 1.72
N ASP A 131 -8.05 -2.42 0.51
CA ASP A 131 -7.62 -3.79 0.24
C ASP A 131 -6.10 -3.95 0.35
N LEU A 132 -5.37 -2.86 0.13
CA LEU A 132 -3.93 -2.81 0.28
C LEU A 132 -3.49 -1.45 0.83
N TYR A 133 -2.67 -1.50 1.88
CA TYR A 133 -1.92 -0.36 2.40
C TYR A 133 -0.46 -0.43 1.95
N LEU A 134 0.09 0.70 1.53
CA LEU A 134 1.49 0.80 1.15
C LEU A 134 2.15 2.04 1.77
N ASP A 135 2.99 1.80 2.76
CA ASP A 135 3.90 2.82 3.29
C ASP A 135 5.09 3.02 2.35
N THR A 136 5.29 4.26 1.94
CA THR A 136 6.36 4.66 1.02
C THR A 136 7.46 5.48 1.69
N SER A 137 7.48 5.54 3.02
CA SER A 137 8.38 6.42 3.78
C SER A 137 9.86 6.20 3.44
N ASP A 138 10.25 4.94 3.33
CA ASP A 138 11.64 4.52 3.06
C ASP A 138 11.90 4.18 1.58
N LEU A 139 10.92 4.43 0.71
CA LEU A 139 11.04 4.12 -0.71
C LEU A 139 11.42 5.35 -1.53
N ASN A 140 12.39 5.20 -2.42
CA ASN A 140 12.56 6.12 -3.53
C ASN A 140 11.54 5.81 -4.66
N VAL A 141 11.41 6.72 -5.63
CA VAL A 141 10.42 6.59 -6.72
C VAL A 141 10.59 5.30 -7.51
N HIS A 142 11.82 4.86 -7.75
CA HIS A 142 12.10 3.64 -8.50
C HIS A 142 11.69 2.39 -7.70
N GLN A 143 12.07 2.32 -6.43
CA GLN A 143 11.68 1.24 -5.52
C GLN A 143 10.16 1.14 -5.36
N LEU A 144 9.47 2.28 -5.25
CA LEU A 144 8.01 2.34 -5.21
C LEU A 144 7.39 1.73 -6.48
N ARG A 145 7.86 2.14 -7.66
CA ARG A 145 7.36 1.61 -8.94
C ARG A 145 7.55 0.09 -9.04
N GLU A 146 8.75 -0.40 -8.72
CA GLU A 146 9.04 -1.83 -8.78
C GLU A 146 8.21 -2.63 -7.77
N ARG A 147 8.05 -2.11 -6.55
CA ARG A 147 7.22 -2.74 -5.53
C ARG A 147 5.76 -2.80 -5.97
N PHE A 148 5.24 -1.69 -6.52
CA PHE A 148 3.86 -1.62 -6.98
C PHE A 148 3.59 -2.56 -8.17
N LYS A 149 4.50 -2.62 -9.15
CA LYS A 149 4.45 -3.58 -10.25
C LYS A 149 4.36 -5.02 -9.74
N LYS A 150 5.23 -5.40 -8.80
CA LYS A 150 5.22 -6.75 -8.22
C LYS A 150 3.91 -7.08 -7.54
N ILE A 151 3.34 -6.16 -6.78
CA ILE A 151 2.05 -6.34 -6.12
C ILE A 151 0.96 -6.61 -7.15
N VAL A 152 0.87 -5.80 -8.20
CA VAL A 152 -0.22 -5.89 -9.19
C VAL A 152 -0.05 -7.06 -10.15
N THR A 153 1.18 -7.38 -10.58
CA THR A 153 1.44 -8.52 -11.47
C THR A 153 1.45 -9.87 -10.76
N GLY A 154 1.74 -9.88 -9.44
CA GLY A 154 1.69 -11.08 -8.61
C GLY A 154 0.26 -11.50 -8.25
N ARG A 155 -0.71 -10.60 -8.36
CA ARG A 155 -2.13 -10.86 -8.10
C ARG A 155 -2.78 -11.51 -9.32
N ARG A 156 -2.52 -12.78 -9.54
CA ARG A 156 -3.31 -13.63 -10.44
C ARG A 156 -4.27 -14.42 -9.57
N ASP A 157 -5.56 -14.11 -9.73
CA ASP A 157 -6.71 -14.72 -9.04
C ASP A 157 -6.91 -14.27 -7.57
N SER A 158 -8.15 -14.20 -7.15
CA SER A 158 -8.76 -13.80 -5.88
C SER A 158 -8.21 -14.47 -4.61
N ALA A 159 -6.91 -14.62 -4.50
CA ALA A 159 -6.25 -15.18 -3.33
C ALA A 159 -5.85 -14.07 -2.37
N LEU A 160 -6.04 -14.33 -1.09
CA LEU A 160 -5.55 -13.51 0.01
C LEU A 160 -4.07 -13.15 -0.21
N THR A 161 -3.75 -11.86 -0.14
CA THR A 161 -2.37 -11.39 -0.29
C THR A 161 -1.70 -11.29 1.07
N LEU A 162 -0.67 -12.10 1.28
CA LEU A 162 0.18 -11.99 2.46
C LEU A 162 1.33 -11.04 2.23
N GLN A 163 1.44 -10.03 3.07
CA GLN A 163 2.57 -9.13 3.06
C GLN A 163 3.43 -9.34 4.31
N PHE A 164 4.70 -9.67 4.11
CA PHE A 164 5.66 -9.85 5.19
C PHE A 164 6.55 -8.62 5.32
N TYR A 165 6.64 -8.10 6.54
CA TYR A 165 7.53 -7.01 6.91
C TYR A 165 8.55 -7.47 7.94
N SER A 166 9.82 -7.18 7.72
CA SER A 166 10.80 -7.18 8.80
C SER A 166 11.01 -5.77 9.32
N PHE A 167 10.99 -5.61 10.64
CA PHE A 167 11.20 -4.32 11.28
C PHE A 167 12.08 -4.45 12.53
N GLY A 168 12.74 -3.36 12.89
CA GLY A 168 13.48 -3.29 14.15
C GLY A 168 12.62 -2.62 15.24
N TYR A 169 12.44 -3.27 16.36
CA TYR A 169 11.67 -2.75 17.51
C TYR A 169 12.10 -1.35 17.97
N LYS A 170 13.35 -0.96 17.73
CA LYS A 170 13.85 0.40 17.99
C LYS A 170 13.13 1.50 17.19
N HIS A 171 12.47 1.13 16.11
CA HIS A 171 11.68 2.04 15.27
C HIS A 171 10.18 1.95 15.54
N GLY A 172 9.77 1.14 16.52
CA GLY A 172 8.38 0.87 16.84
C GLY A 172 7.81 -0.32 16.05
N ILE A 173 6.64 -0.79 16.49
CA ILE A 173 5.87 -1.80 15.79
C ILE A 173 5.05 -1.09 14.70
N PRO A 174 5.05 -1.55 13.44
CA PRO A 174 4.18 -1.00 12.41
C PRO A 174 2.71 -1.06 12.87
N LYS A 175 1.95 0.01 12.64
CA LYS A 175 0.58 0.15 13.15
C LYS A 175 -0.47 -0.59 12.31
N ASP A 176 -0.08 -1.02 11.13
CA ASP A 176 -0.88 -1.61 10.05
C ASP A 176 -0.61 -3.11 9.89
N THR A 177 -0.27 -3.79 10.98
CA THR A 177 0.03 -5.23 10.96
C THR A 177 -1.06 -6.01 11.65
N ASP A 178 -1.56 -7.06 10.98
CA ASP A 178 -2.53 -8.01 11.56
C ASP A 178 -1.85 -8.93 12.57
N PHE A 179 -0.61 -9.36 12.29
CA PHE A 179 0.18 -10.24 13.15
C PHE A 179 1.60 -9.73 13.32
N VAL A 180 2.12 -9.85 14.54
CA VAL A 180 3.51 -9.55 14.88
C VAL A 180 4.13 -10.76 15.56
N PHE A 181 5.19 -11.29 14.95
CA PHE A 181 5.97 -12.38 15.54
C PHE A 181 7.33 -11.85 16.00
N ASP A 182 7.59 -11.99 17.30
CA ASP A 182 8.87 -11.58 17.87
C ASP A 182 9.91 -12.68 17.69
N VAL A 183 10.86 -12.41 16.81
CA VAL A 183 11.96 -13.35 16.49
C VAL A 183 13.29 -12.98 17.14
N ARG A 184 13.30 -12.05 18.11
CA ARG A 184 14.53 -11.61 18.79
C ARG A 184 15.14 -12.67 19.71
N ASN A 185 14.40 -13.72 20.01
CA ASN A 185 14.88 -14.90 20.75
C ASN A 185 15.67 -15.89 19.89
N LEU A 186 15.76 -15.66 18.57
CA LEU A 186 16.50 -16.51 17.66
C LEU A 186 17.99 -16.10 17.61
N PRO A 187 18.89 -17.04 17.21
CA PRO A 187 20.28 -16.72 16.92
C PRO A 187 20.37 -15.55 15.95
N ASN A 188 21.20 -14.57 16.29
CA ASN A 188 21.31 -13.35 15.50
C ASN A 188 22.62 -13.32 14.71
N PRO A 189 22.56 -13.35 13.36
CA PRO A 189 23.75 -13.29 12.51
C PRO A 189 24.68 -12.11 12.78
N TYR A 190 24.17 -11.03 13.35
CA TYR A 190 24.96 -9.85 13.72
C TYR A 190 26.11 -10.17 14.69
N TRP A 191 25.98 -11.21 15.50
CA TRP A 191 27.00 -11.61 16.48
C TRP A 191 28.09 -12.49 15.88
N GLU A 192 27.88 -12.99 14.63
CA GLU A 192 28.87 -13.79 13.93
C GLU A 192 29.85 -12.91 13.16
N GLU A 193 31.15 -13.20 13.35
CA GLU A 193 32.20 -12.50 12.62
C GLU A 193 32.07 -12.80 11.11
N GLY A 194 31.99 -11.73 10.30
CA GLY A 194 31.79 -11.84 8.85
C GLY A 194 30.33 -11.78 8.38
N LEU A 195 29.33 -11.87 9.28
CA LEU A 195 27.91 -11.70 8.92
C LEU A 195 27.33 -10.35 9.34
N ARG A 196 28.05 -9.60 10.18
CA ARG A 196 27.57 -8.37 10.83
C ARG A 196 27.10 -7.29 9.86
N GLU A 197 27.79 -7.15 8.73
CA GLU A 197 27.48 -6.13 7.71
C GLU A 197 26.53 -6.65 6.62
N LEU A 198 26.13 -7.92 6.72
CA LEU A 198 25.26 -8.58 5.75
C LEU A 198 23.79 -8.49 6.17
N THR A 199 22.92 -8.74 5.22
CA THR A 199 21.46 -8.69 5.38
C THR A 199 20.84 -10.07 5.14
N GLY A 200 19.57 -10.26 5.47
CA GLY A 200 18.81 -11.49 5.18
C GLY A 200 18.69 -11.82 3.68
N LEU A 201 19.11 -10.93 2.79
CA LEU A 201 19.18 -11.19 1.34
C LEU A 201 20.47 -11.89 0.94
N ASP A 202 21.51 -11.82 1.78
CA ASP A 202 22.82 -12.38 1.49
C ASP A 202 22.84 -13.89 1.77
N MET A 203 23.47 -14.66 0.87
CA MET A 203 23.48 -16.11 0.94
C MET A 203 24.13 -16.63 2.25
N ALA A 204 25.18 -15.99 2.73
CA ALA A 204 25.84 -16.39 3.97
C ALA A 204 24.92 -16.28 5.19
N VAL A 205 24.08 -15.25 5.27
CA VAL A 205 23.07 -15.09 6.34
C VAL A 205 21.97 -16.14 6.21
N LYS A 206 21.54 -16.47 4.99
CA LYS A 206 20.54 -17.53 4.76
C LYS A 206 21.08 -18.87 5.21
N ILE A 207 22.30 -19.23 4.82
CA ILE A 207 22.95 -20.50 5.22
C ILE A 207 23.09 -20.58 6.75
N PHE A 208 23.46 -19.47 7.40
CA PHE A 208 23.54 -19.42 8.87
C PHE A 208 22.18 -19.75 9.49
N LEU A 209 21.11 -19.06 9.07
CA LEU A 209 19.75 -19.26 9.62
C LEU A 209 19.19 -20.66 9.28
N ASP A 210 19.47 -21.18 8.09
CA ASP A 210 19.02 -22.51 7.68
C ASP A 210 19.66 -23.64 8.53
N ASN A 211 20.83 -23.40 9.09
CA ASN A 211 21.51 -24.35 10.00
C ASN A 211 21.06 -24.21 11.46
N GLU A 212 20.24 -23.24 11.79
CA GLU A 212 19.76 -22.99 13.14
C GLU A 212 18.41 -23.68 13.41
N ASP A 213 18.39 -24.70 14.25
CA ASP A 213 17.20 -25.49 14.59
C ASP A 213 16.05 -24.60 15.12
N MET A 214 16.38 -23.59 15.94
CA MET A 214 15.39 -22.66 16.51
C MET A 214 14.74 -21.78 15.43
N ALA A 215 15.53 -21.33 14.45
CA ALA A 215 15.01 -20.54 13.33
C ALA A 215 14.06 -21.39 12.46
N ASN A 216 14.49 -22.61 12.15
CA ASN A 216 13.70 -23.55 11.37
C ASN A 216 12.40 -23.96 12.08
N LYS A 217 12.43 -24.12 13.40
CA LYS A 217 11.24 -24.40 14.20
C LYS A 217 10.27 -23.21 14.18
N MET A 218 10.77 -22.00 14.45
CA MET A 218 9.94 -20.79 14.42
C MET A 218 9.29 -20.58 13.05
N LEU A 219 10.02 -20.78 11.97
CA LEU A 219 9.49 -20.69 10.61
C LEU A 219 8.33 -21.68 10.41
N LYS A 220 8.47 -22.92 10.84
CA LYS A 220 7.41 -23.93 10.72
C LYS A 220 6.19 -23.57 11.56
N ASP A 221 6.40 -23.08 12.78
CA ASP A 221 5.32 -22.71 13.70
C ASP A 221 4.52 -21.52 13.13
N ILE A 222 5.19 -20.47 12.62
CA ILE A 222 4.55 -19.32 11.97
C ILE A 222 3.82 -19.75 10.69
N ALA A 223 4.45 -20.55 9.83
CA ALA A 223 3.83 -21.04 8.61
C ALA A 223 2.56 -21.89 8.93
N GLY A 224 2.65 -22.77 9.91
CA GLY A 224 1.52 -23.57 10.37
C GLY A 224 0.38 -22.72 10.95
N PHE A 225 0.72 -21.70 11.74
CA PHE A 225 -0.27 -20.74 12.24
C PHE A 225 -0.99 -20.04 11.07
N LEU A 226 -0.23 -19.49 10.13
CA LEU A 226 -0.81 -18.78 8.98
C LEU A 226 -1.71 -19.69 8.14
N VAL A 227 -1.25 -20.90 7.77
CA VAL A 227 -2.05 -21.86 6.99
C VAL A 227 -3.37 -22.21 7.69
N ASN A 228 -3.35 -22.38 9.01
CA ASN A 228 -4.54 -22.77 9.76
C ASN A 228 -5.57 -21.65 9.93
N TRP A 229 -5.15 -20.39 9.86
CA TRP A 229 -6.02 -19.27 10.19
C TRP A 229 -6.36 -18.36 9.00
N LEU A 230 -5.56 -18.38 7.92
CA LEU A 230 -5.76 -17.47 6.77
C LEU A 230 -7.11 -17.65 6.09
N GLU A 231 -7.60 -18.89 5.97
CA GLU A 231 -8.90 -19.17 5.36
C GLU A 231 -10.07 -18.47 6.09
N ASN A 232 -9.87 -18.09 7.37
CA ASN A 232 -10.89 -17.42 8.16
C ASN A 232 -10.90 -15.89 7.98
N PHE A 233 -9.93 -15.33 7.24
CA PHE A 233 -9.84 -13.89 6.93
C PHE A 233 -10.44 -13.53 5.56
N GLU A 234 -10.95 -14.50 4.82
CA GLU A 234 -11.62 -14.30 3.52
C GLU A 234 -13.12 -13.91 3.66
N LEU A 235 -13.58 -13.54 4.85
CA LEU A 235 -14.97 -13.20 5.13
C LEU A 235 -15.22 -11.69 5.14
#